data_8802baa83f83e712d5c7597f4d33a992
#
_entry.id   8802baa83f83e712d5c7597f4d33a992
#
_cell.length_a   1.000
_cell.length_b   1.000
_cell.length_c   1.000
_cell.angle_alpha   90.00
_cell.angle_beta   90.00
_cell.angle_gamma   90.00
#
_symmetry.space_group_name_H-M   'P 1'
#
loop_
_entity.id
_entity.type
_entity.pdbx_description
1 polymer ?
#
loop_
_entity_poly.entity_id
_entity_poly.type
_entity_poly.pdbx_seq_one_letter_code
_entity_poly.pdbx_strand_id
1 'polypeptide(L)'
;FIGFVLGVFSLSIISAASANELKLATFEPPKAFIASKILAAWANKVNTCSNGAVNVKMYAGGVLGSPPKQYDIVTSGVADISWTVLGYIGGQFPLSSVIELPFLTKTSRAGTTALNTMFAEGYLDKEMSGIKVIGLHSNPGYQIHMKSTKVVKPADFKGKKMRVPSKIAGTILKTL
;
A
#
# COMPACT_ATOMS: atom_id res chain seq x y z
N PHE A 1 -1.62 72.58 -24.65
CA PHE A 1 -0.86 71.30 -24.67
C PHE A 1 -1.48 70.36 -23.62
N ILE A 2 -2.23 69.36 -24.08
CA ILE A 2 -2.86 68.36 -23.23
C ILE A 2 -1.98 67.10 -23.36
N GLY A 3 -1.26 66.78 -22.28
CA GLY A 3 -0.45 65.59 -22.17
C GLY A 3 -1.29 64.36 -21.79
N PHE A 4 -1.40 63.39 -22.69
CA PHE A 4 -2.08 62.09 -22.50
C PHE A 4 -1.11 61.12 -21.84
N VAL A 5 -1.29 60.81 -20.56
CA VAL A 5 -0.49 59.78 -19.87
C VAL A 5 -1.15 58.41 -20.12
N LEU A 6 -0.54 57.60 -20.96
CA LEU A 6 -0.87 56.20 -21.15
C LEU A 6 -0.35 55.39 -19.96
N GLY A 7 -1.24 55.03 -19.04
CA GLY A 7 -0.93 54.05 -17.99
C GLY A 7 -0.89 52.62 -18.54
N VAL A 8 0.30 52.03 -18.62
CA VAL A 8 0.47 50.61 -18.96
C VAL A 8 0.05 49.76 -17.78
N PHE A 9 -1.14 49.17 -17.87
CA PHE A 9 -1.65 48.20 -16.93
C PHE A 9 -1.01 46.84 -17.22
N SER A 10 0.06 46.48 -16.51
CA SER A 10 0.68 45.14 -16.62
C SER A 10 -0.27 44.13 -16.00
N LEU A 11 -1.03 43.35 -16.81
CA LEU A 11 -1.75 42.18 -16.36
C LEU A 11 -0.75 41.10 -16.05
N SER A 12 -0.46 40.90 -14.76
CA SER A 12 0.26 39.71 -14.27
C SER A 12 -0.65 38.51 -14.44
N ILE A 13 -0.40 37.71 -15.47
CA ILE A 13 -1.05 36.40 -15.65
C ILE A 13 -0.49 35.50 -14.55
N ILE A 14 -1.21 35.35 -13.43
CA ILE A 14 -0.95 34.33 -12.44
C ILE A 14 -1.28 32.99 -13.10
N SER A 15 -0.27 32.33 -13.65
CA SER A 15 -0.39 30.95 -14.11
C SER A 15 -0.72 30.10 -12.88
N ALA A 16 -1.98 29.69 -12.75
CA ALA A 16 -2.37 28.70 -11.76
C ALA A 16 -1.63 27.40 -12.12
N ALA A 17 -0.58 27.09 -11.36
CA ALA A 17 0.09 25.80 -11.48
C ALA A 17 -0.95 24.72 -11.22
N SER A 18 -1.32 23.96 -12.26
CA SER A 18 -2.20 22.81 -12.12
C SER A 18 -1.50 21.79 -11.22
N ALA A 19 -2.13 21.47 -10.08
CA ALA A 19 -1.62 20.43 -9.19
C ALA A 19 -1.48 19.12 -9.98
N ASN A 20 -0.33 18.45 -9.85
CA ASN A 20 -0.14 17.13 -10.43
C ASN A 20 -0.96 16.11 -9.62
N GLU A 21 -2.08 15.61 -10.18
CA GLU A 21 -2.93 14.63 -9.51
C GLU A 21 -2.27 13.25 -9.58
N LEU A 22 -1.99 12.65 -8.39
CA LEU A 22 -1.51 11.28 -8.24
C LEU A 22 -2.62 10.39 -7.71
N LYS A 23 -2.89 9.29 -8.39
CA LYS A 23 -3.90 8.29 -8.00
C LYS A 23 -3.30 7.29 -7.02
N LEU A 24 -3.81 7.26 -5.80
CA LEU A 24 -3.47 6.26 -4.78
C LEU A 24 -4.51 5.14 -4.77
N ALA A 25 -4.17 3.97 -5.25
CA ALA A 25 -5.02 2.78 -5.23
C ALA A 25 -4.88 2.00 -3.92
N THR A 26 -5.99 1.49 -3.40
CA THR A 26 -6.00 0.47 -2.34
C THR A 26 -7.27 -0.39 -2.42
N PHE A 27 -7.14 -1.67 -2.10
CA PHE A 27 -8.27 -2.57 -1.99
C PHE A 27 -9.00 -2.44 -0.65
N GLU A 28 -8.41 -1.76 0.33
CA GLU A 28 -9.03 -1.55 1.64
C GLU A 28 -10.34 -0.77 1.51
N PRO A 29 -11.39 -1.19 2.21
CA PRO A 29 -12.63 -0.40 2.27
C PRO A 29 -12.37 1.02 2.78
N PRO A 30 -13.11 2.03 2.30
CA PRO A 30 -12.85 3.44 2.66
C PRO A 30 -12.85 3.72 4.17
N LYS A 31 -13.65 2.96 4.93
CA LYS A 31 -13.77 3.09 6.40
C LYS A 31 -12.77 2.21 7.17
N ALA A 32 -12.03 1.32 6.50
CA ALA A 32 -11.01 0.50 7.15
C ALA A 32 -9.90 1.38 7.74
N PHE A 33 -9.29 0.91 8.83
CA PHE A 33 -8.26 1.66 9.55
C PHE A 33 -7.10 2.11 8.65
N ILE A 34 -6.59 1.21 7.81
CA ILE A 34 -5.48 1.52 6.88
C ILE A 34 -5.90 2.65 5.93
N ALA A 35 -7.04 2.52 5.25
CA ALA A 35 -7.49 3.52 4.30
C ALA A 35 -7.79 4.86 4.98
N SER A 36 -8.58 4.86 6.08
CA SER A 36 -9.09 6.09 6.69
C SER A 36 -8.10 6.80 7.61
N LYS A 37 -7.20 6.07 8.29
CA LYS A 37 -6.30 6.64 9.31
C LYS A 37 -4.85 6.72 8.86
N ILE A 38 -4.41 5.84 7.97
CA ILE A 38 -3.02 5.83 7.51
C ILE A 38 -2.92 6.48 6.13
N LEU A 39 -3.55 5.90 5.11
CA LEU A 39 -3.39 6.36 3.73
C LEU A 39 -4.00 7.74 3.50
N ALA A 40 -5.20 8.02 4.03
CA ALA A 40 -5.82 9.33 3.92
C ALA A 40 -5.01 10.41 4.65
N ALA A 41 -4.48 10.11 5.85
CA ALA A 41 -3.64 11.05 6.58
C ALA A 41 -2.33 11.32 5.84
N TRP A 42 -1.70 10.29 5.27
CA TRP A 42 -0.49 10.42 4.45
C TRP A 42 -0.76 11.27 3.20
N ALA A 43 -1.83 10.98 2.44
CA ALA A 43 -2.21 11.74 1.26
C ALA A 43 -2.44 13.22 1.59
N ASN A 44 -3.20 13.51 2.66
CA ASN A 44 -3.43 14.89 3.11
C ASN A 44 -2.12 15.60 3.49
N LYS A 45 -1.19 14.89 4.14
CA LYS A 45 0.11 15.45 4.49
C LYS A 45 0.94 15.79 3.25
N VAL A 46 0.98 14.91 2.24
CA VAL A 46 1.64 15.18 0.96
C VAL A 46 1.03 16.39 0.27
N ASN A 47 -0.31 16.45 0.17
CA ASN A 47 -1.02 17.56 -0.46
C ASN A 47 -0.70 18.91 0.24
N THR A 48 -0.67 18.92 1.58
CA THR A 48 -0.33 20.12 2.35
C THR A 48 1.14 20.51 2.23
N CYS A 49 2.07 19.55 2.37
CA CYS A 49 3.51 19.84 2.34
C CYS A 49 4.01 20.23 0.94
N SER A 50 3.30 19.85 -0.12
CA SER A 50 3.65 20.22 -1.50
C SER A 50 3.19 21.63 -1.89
N ASN A 51 2.52 22.36 -0.99
CA ASN A 51 1.93 23.70 -1.27
C ASN A 51 1.08 23.69 -2.56
N GLY A 52 0.32 22.60 -2.79
CA GLY A 52 -0.55 22.46 -3.94
C GLY A 52 0.14 21.99 -5.24
N ALA A 53 1.44 21.72 -5.22
CA ALA A 53 2.14 21.17 -6.39
C ALA A 53 1.73 19.72 -6.70
N VAL A 54 1.31 18.95 -5.67
CA VAL A 54 0.86 17.56 -5.79
C VAL A 54 -0.48 17.41 -5.09
N ASN A 55 -1.40 16.68 -5.74
CA ASN A 55 -2.69 16.29 -5.16
C ASN A 55 -2.84 14.77 -5.22
N VAL A 56 -2.65 14.11 -4.08
CA VAL A 56 -2.87 12.65 -3.97
C VAL A 56 -4.33 12.37 -3.73
N LYS A 57 -4.98 11.71 -4.69
CA LYS A 57 -6.38 11.29 -4.63
C LYS A 57 -6.50 9.79 -4.40
N MET A 58 -7.15 9.40 -3.31
CA MET A 58 -7.28 7.99 -2.93
C MET A 58 -8.49 7.33 -3.59
N TYR A 59 -8.26 6.14 -4.17
CA TYR A 59 -9.23 5.24 -4.76
C TYR A 59 -9.29 3.95 -3.92
N ALA A 60 -10.16 3.95 -2.90
CA ALA A 60 -10.29 2.86 -1.94
C ALA A 60 -11.31 1.79 -2.37
N GLY A 61 -11.31 0.63 -1.71
CA GLY A 61 -12.30 -0.44 -1.93
C GLY A 61 -12.05 -1.27 -3.19
N GLY A 62 -10.84 -1.20 -3.76
CA GLY A 62 -10.48 -1.99 -4.94
C GLY A 62 -11.10 -1.51 -6.24
N VAL A 63 -11.56 -0.25 -6.31
CA VAL A 63 -12.24 0.29 -7.51
C VAL A 63 -11.34 0.35 -8.74
N LEU A 64 -10.00 0.45 -8.57
CA LEU A 64 -9.04 0.39 -9.66
C LEU A 64 -8.52 -1.02 -9.90
N GLY A 65 -8.76 -1.97 -8.98
CA GLY A 65 -8.41 -3.37 -9.13
C GLY A 65 -8.40 -4.14 -7.81
N SER A 66 -8.54 -5.47 -7.94
CA SER A 66 -8.57 -6.40 -6.82
C SER A 66 -7.22 -6.50 -6.08
N PRO A 67 -7.15 -7.06 -4.86
CA PRO A 67 -5.92 -7.19 -4.08
C PRO A 67 -4.73 -7.80 -4.86
N PRO A 68 -4.87 -8.90 -5.64
CA PRO A 68 -3.76 -9.46 -6.40
C PRO A 68 -3.28 -8.59 -7.57
N LYS A 69 -4.07 -7.60 -7.99
CA LYS A 69 -3.76 -6.72 -9.13
C LYS A 69 -3.08 -5.41 -8.77
N GLN A 70 -2.83 -5.16 -7.49
CA GLN A 70 -2.32 -3.86 -7.03
C GLN A 70 -0.92 -3.53 -7.59
N TYR A 71 -0.06 -4.51 -7.83
CA TYR A 71 1.22 -4.32 -8.49
C TYR A 71 1.04 -3.96 -9.97
N ASP A 72 0.22 -4.72 -10.69
CA ASP A 72 -0.06 -4.50 -12.11
C ASP A 72 -0.65 -3.10 -12.35
N ILE A 73 -1.51 -2.61 -11.45
CA ILE A 73 -2.14 -1.30 -11.54
C ILE A 73 -1.08 -0.18 -11.58
N VAL A 74 -0.05 -0.28 -10.75
CA VAL A 74 1.03 0.73 -10.72
C VAL A 74 1.95 0.58 -11.91
N THR A 75 2.40 -0.62 -12.22
CA THR A 75 3.34 -0.85 -13.33
C THR A 75 2.74 -0.59 -14.70
N SER A 76 1.42 -0.68 -14.84
CA SER A 76 0.69 -0.32 -16.07
C SER A 76 0.23 1.16 -16.13
N GLY A 77 0.49 1.95 -15.08
CA GLY A 77 0.11 3.36 -15.02
C GLY A 77 -1.38 3.64 -14.81
N VAL A 78 -2.18 2.64 -14.40
CA VAL A 78 -3.60 2.86 -14.04
C VAL A 78 -3.70 3.69 -12.76
N ALA A 79 -2.77 3.48 -11.82
CA ALA A 79 -2.56 4.34 -10.67
C ALA A 79 -1.07 4.65 -10.51
N ASP A 80 -0.75 5.77 -9.87
CA ASP A 80 0.63 6.20 -9.62
C ASP A 80 1.19 5.56 -8.35
N ILE A 81 0.33 5.29 -7.39
CA ILE A 81 0.68 4.76 -6.07
C ILE A 81 -0.29 3.64 -5.71
N SER A 82 0.21 2.60 -5.06
CA SER A 82 -0.65 1.55 -4.49
C SER A 82 -0.18 1.14 -3.11
N TRP A 83 -1.13 0.91 -2.21
CA TRP A 83 -0.90 0.18 -0.97
C TRP A 83 -1.44 -1.25 -1.10
N THR A 84 -0.59 -2.22 -0.82
CA THR A 84 -0.96 -3.63 -0.94
C THR A 84 -0.28 -4.52 0.10
N VAL A 85 -0.79 -5.74 0.25
CA VAL A 85 -0.15 -6.84 0.98
C VAL A 85 0.59 -7.70 -0.03
N LEU A 86 1.92 -7.75 0.05
CA LEU A 86 2.77 -8.42 -0.95
C LEU A 86 2.43 -9.90 -1.13
N GLY A 87 2.05 -10.60 -0.05
CA GLY A 87 1.63 -11.99 -0.09
C GLY A 87 0.36 -12.27 -0.91
N TYR A 88 -0.43 -11.24 -1.25
CA TYR A 88 -1.59 -11.39 -2.15
C TYR A 88 -1.18 -11.50 -3.63
N ILE A 89 0.03 -11.02 -3.97
CA ILE A 89 0.57 -11.02 -5.31
C ILE A 89 1.47 -12.25 -5.47
N GLY A 90 0.84 -13.38 -5.75
CA GLY A 90 1.50 -14.69 -5.71
C GLY A 90 2.77 -14.78 -6.57
N GLY A 91 3.90 -15.14 -5.94
CA GLY A 91 5.16 -15.43 -6.63
C GLY A 91 5.99 -14.23 -7.06
N GLN A 92 5.47 -13.01 -6.99
CA GLN A 92 6.19 -11.79 -7.39
C GLN A 92 7.23 -11.36 -6.34
N PHE A 93 6.95 -11.57 -5.05
CA PHE A 93 7.75 -11.09 -3.93
C PHE A 93 8.24 -12.23 -3.02
N PRO A 94 9.05 -13.16 -3.52
CA PRO A 94 9.45 -14.35 -2.74
C PRO A 94 10.31 -14.00 -1.52
N LEU A 95 11.25 -13.06 -1.64
CA LEU A 95 12.13 -12.67 -0.53
C LEU A 95 11.37 -11.86 0.52
N SER A 96 10.56 -10.88 0.11
CA SER A 96 9.72 -10.14 1.04
C SER A 96 8.72 -11.06 1.77
N SER A 97 8.25 -12.12 1.12
CA SER A 97 7.30 -13.07 1.70
C SER A 97 7.91 -13.98 2.78
N VAL A 98 9.23 -14.03 2.91
CA VAL A 98 9.92 -14.76 4.00
C VAL A 98 9.43 -14.29 5.38
N ILE A 99 9.04 -13.02 5.51
CA ILE A 99 8.50 -12.48 6.76
C ILE A 99 7.20 -13.18 7.23
N GLU A 100 6.50 -13.88 6.33
CA GLU A 100 5.28 -14.64 6.64
C GLU A 100 5.57 -16.02 7.24
N LEU A 101 6.83 -16.45 7.30
CA LEU A 101 7.19 -17.74 7.89
C LEU A 101 6.91 -17.78 9.38
N PRO A 102 6.38 -18.90 9.89
CA PRO A 102 6.07 -19.05 11.31
C PRO A 102 7.33 -18.87 12.16
N PHE A 103 7.17 -18.23 13.32
CA PHE A 103 8.20 -18.05 14.35
C PHE A 103 9.41 -17.19 13.94
N LEU A 104 9.46 -16.68 12.69
CA LEU A 104 10.58 -15.87 12.22
C LEU A 104 10.65 -14.53 12.96
N THR A 105 9.51 -13.87 13.15
CA THR A 105 9.43 -12.60 13.87
C THR A 105 8.39 -12.67 14.98
N LYS A 106 8.73 -12.06 16.14
CA LYS A 106 7.83 -12.03 17.30
C LYS A 106 6.86 -10.85 17.28
N THR A 107 7.19 -9.79 16.57
CA THR A 107 6.40 -8.54 16.55
C THR A 107 6.40 -7.92 15.16
N SER A 108 5.35 -7.15 14.83
CA SER A 108 5.30 -6.38 13.60
C SER A 108 6.46 -5.37 13.47
N ARG A 109 6.93 -4.81 14.60
CA ARG A 109 8.09 -3.92 14.61
C ARG A 109 9.35 -4.65 14.14
N ALA A 110 9.65 -5.84 14.70
CA ALA A 110 10.81 -6.63 14.29
C ALA A 110 10.74 -6.99 12.79
N GLY A 111 9.57 -7.46 12.32
CA GLY A 111 9.34 -7.76 10.92
C GLY A 111 9.48 -6.54 10.00
N THR A 112 8.94 -5.40 10.40
CA THR A 112 9.08 -4.14 9.66
C THR A 112 10.54 -3.70 9.59
N THR A 113 11.28 -3.77 10.70
CA THR A 113 12.72 -3.45 10.71
C THR A 113 13.49 -4.38 9.77
N ALA A 114 13.28 -5.69 9.85
CA ALA A 114 13.95 -6.66 9.00
C ALA A 114 13.69 -6.39 7.50
N LEU A 115 12.43 -6.17 7.09
CA LEU A 115 12.10 -5.85 5.70
C LEU A 115 12.78 -4.57 5.21
N ASN A 116 12.78 -3.51 6.02
CA ASN A 116 13.42 -2.26 5.64
C ASN A 116 14.97 -2.38 5.60
N THR A 117 15.56 -3.18 6.48
CA THR A 117 17.00 -3.50 6.42
C THR A 117 17.32 -4.26 5.13
N MET A 118 16.59 -5.33 4.81
CA MET A 118 16.76 -6.09 3.57
C MET A 118 16.64 -5.21 2.33
N PHE A 119 15.68 -4.27 2.34
CA PHE A 119 15.52 -3.32 1.25
C PHE A 119 16.71 -2.35 1.17
N ALA A 120 17.15 -1.79 2.28
CA ALA A 120 18.29 -0.85 2.33
C ALA A 120 19.61 -1.50 1.89
N GLU A 121 19.78 -2.79 2.15
CA GLU A 121 20.95 -3.58 1.75
C GLU A 121 20.85 -4.16 0.33
N GLY A 122 19.78 -3.86 -0.41
CA GLY A 122 19.60 -4.25 -1.82
C GLY A 122 19.11 -5.68 -2.06
N TYR A 123 18.82 -6.46 -1.00
CA TYR A 123 18.32 -7.83 -1.16
C TYR A 123 16.99 -7.92 -1.90
N LEU A 124 16.18 -6.85 -1.84
CA LEU A 124 14.85 -6.81 -2.45
C LEU A 124 14.82 -6.13 -3.83
N ASP A 125 15.94 -5.63 -4.34
CA ASP A 125 16.00 -4.81 -5.57
C ASP A 125 15.39 -5.53 -6.77
N LYS A 126 15.66 -6.82 -6.93
CA LYS A 126 15.16 -7.61 -8.06
C LYS A 126 13.64 -7.74 -8.03
N GLU A 127 13.04 -8.03 -6.88
CA GLU A 127 11.59 -8.21 -6.77
C GLU A 127 10.83 -6.88 -6.72
N MET A 128 11.49 -5.79 -6.34
CA MET A 128 10.94 -4.43 -6.33
C MET A 128 11.27 -3.66 -7.63
N SER A 129 11.86 -4.32 -8.62
CA SER A 129 12.19 -3.71 -9.90
C SER A 129 10.95 -3.14 -10.60
N GLY A 130 11.09 -1.96 -11.19
CA GLY A 130 10.00 -1.26 -11.91
C GLY A 130 9.06 -0.45 -11.03
N ILE A 131 9.25 -0.43 -9.71
CA ILE A 131 8.51 0.41 -8.78
C ILE A 131 9.43 1.20 -7.85
N LYS A 132 8.92 2.32 -7.33
CA LYS A 132 9.57 3.05 -6.24
C LYS A 132 8.90 2.67 -4.92
N VAL A 133 9.63 2.01 -4.04
CA VAL A 133 9.15 1.68 -2.70
C VAL A 133 9.10 2.95 -1.84
N ILE A 134 7.92 3.27 -1.30
CA ILE A 134 7.73 4.42 -0.39
C ILE A 134 7.91 3.95 1.06
N GLY A 135 7.53 2.73 1.38
CA GLY A 135 7.70 2.14 2.70
C GLY A 135 7.28 0.69 2.73
N LEU A 136 7.90 -0.07 3.63
CA LEU A 136 7.60 -1.46 3.89
C LEU A 136 7.16 -1.62 5.35
N HIS A 137 6.17 -2.48 5.58
CA HIS A 137 5.75 -2.81 6.93
C HIS A 137 5.27 -4.25 7.01
N SER A 138 5.32 -4.81 8.21
CA SER A 138 4.83 -6.15 8.53
C SER A 138 3.64 -6.06 9.47
N ASN A 139 2.68 -6.95 9.31
CA ASN A 139 1.59 -7.14 10.24
C ASN A 139 2.05 -7.91 11.51
N PRO A 140 1.30 -7.84 12.62
CA PRO A 140 1.46 -8.79 13.71
C PRO A 140 1.12 -10.21 13.23
N GLY A 141 1.53 -11.23 14.03
CA GLY A 141 1.26 -12.63 13.71
C GLY A 141 -0.20 -12.91 13.36
N TYR A 142 -0.42 -13.87 12.47
CA TYR A 142 -1.76 -14.26 12.04
C TYR A 142 -2.63 -14.71 13.21
N GLN A 143 -3.90 -14.34 13.17
CA GLN A 143 -4.92 -14.74 14.12
C GLN A 143 -5.98 -15.62 13.43
N ILE A 144 -6.52 -16.58 14.17
CA ILE A 144 -7.58 -17.47 13.70
C ILE A 144 -8.92 -16.89 14.16
N HIS A 145 -9.75 -16.50 13.20
CA HIS A 145 -11.10 -15.99 13.44
C HIS A 145 -12.11 -17.02 12.98
N MET A 146 -12.95 -17.48 13.89
CA MET A 146 -14.01 -18.45 13.61
C MET A 146 -15.38 -17.88 13.98
N LYS A 147 -16.40 -18.20 13.18
CA LYS A 147 -17.76 -17.72 13.44
C LYS A 147 -18.40 -18.40 14.66
N SER A 148 -18.26 -19.72 14.76
CA SER A 148 -18.98 -20.50 15.76
C SER A 148 -18.19 -21.65 16.38
N THR A 149 -17.13 -22.12 15.74
CA THR A 149 -16.35 -23.26 16.23
C THR A 149 -15.02 -22.77 16.81
N LYS A 150 -14.74 -23.13 18.06
CA LYS A 150 -13.44 -22.85 18.68
C LYS A 150 -12.40 -23.81 18.11
N VAL A 151 -11.24 -23.28 17.71
CA VAL A 151 -10.05 -24.02 17.29
C VAL A 151 -9.01 -23.87 18.40
N VAL A 152 -8.62 -24.95 19.06
CA VAL A 152 -7.66 -24.97 20.16
C VAL A 152 -6.49 -25.90 19.93
N LYS A 153 -6.61 -26.81 18.95
CA LYS A 153 -5.55 -27.77 18.57
C LYS A 153 -5.60 -27.99 17.05
N PRO A 154 -4.49 -28.45 16.43
CA PRO A 154 -4.44 -28.67 14.98
C PRO A 154 -5.56 -29.55 14.42
N ALA A 155 -5.93 -30.62 15.13
CA ALA A 155 -7.02 -31.50 14.70
C ALA A 155 -8.38 -30.80 14.52
N ASP A 156 -8.60 -29.66 15.15
CA ASP A 156 -9.85 -28.92 15.05
C ASP A 156 -10.02 -28.22 13.68
N PHE A 157 -8.95 -28.12 12.88
CA PHE A 157 -9.02 -27.61 11.50
C PHE A 157 -9.62 -28.62 10.51
N LYS A 158 -9.61 -29.90 10.85
CA LYS A 158 -10.10 -30.96 9.94
C LYS A 158 -11.53 -30.68 9.47
N GLY A 159 -11.71 -30.67 8.16
CA GLY A 159 -13.01 -30.41 7.52
C GLY A 159 -13.49 -28.96 7.57
N LYS A 160 -12.68 -28.02 8.04
CA LYS A 160 -13.02 -26.59 8.07
C LYS A 160 -12.62 -25.90 6.76
N LYS A 161 -13.52 -25.05 6.26
CA LYS A 161 -13.22 -24.16 5.13
C LYS A 161 -12.59 -22.88 5.68
N MET A 162 -11.27 -22.71 5.45
CA MET A 162 -10.50 -21.57 5.95
C MET A 162 -10.18 -20.61 4.81
N ARG A 163 -10.32 -19.31 5.07
CA ARG A 163 -9.77 -18.26 4.20
C ARG A 163 -8.31 -18.02 4.61
N VAL A 164 -7.41 -17.99 3.66
CA VAL A 164 -6.00 -17.68 3.89
C VAL A 164 -5.59 -16.44 3.09
N PRO A 165 -4.67 -15.60 3.63
CA PRO A 165 -4.26 -14.35 2.98
C PRO A 165 -3.23 -14.57 1.87
N SER A 166 -2.40 -15.64 1.96
CA SER A 166 -1.31 -15.88 1.02
C SER A 166 -1.12 -17.37 0.73
N LYS A 167 -0.32 -17.69 -0.30
CA LYS A 167 0.08 -19.07 -0.61
C LYS A 167 0.85 -19.70 0.56
N ILE A 168 1.75 -18.94 1.19
CA ILE A 168 2.53 -19.41 2.36
C ILE A 168 1.59 -19.77 3.51
N ALA A 169 0.66 -18.87 3.87
CA ALA A 169 -0.31 -19.15 4.92
C ALA A 169 -1.18 -20.38 4.60
N GLY A 170 -1.53 -20.58 3.33
CA GLY A 170 -2.25 -21.76 2.88
C GLY A 170 -1.42 -23.05 3.02
N THR A 171 -0.14 -23.00 2.72
CA THR A 171 0.77 -24.14 2.91
C THR A 171 0.91 -24.49 4.38
N ILE A 172 1.12 -23.49 5.24
CA ILE A 172 1.22 -23.68 6.71
C ILE A 172 -0.04 -24.37 7.25
N LEU A 173 -1.24 -23.90 6.89
CA LEU A 173 -2.48 -24.51 7.35
C LEU A 173 -2.69 -25.95 6.85
N LYS A 174 -2.12 -26.33 5.71
CA LYS A 174 -2.20 -27.70 5.20
C LYS A 174 -1.28 -28.66 5.93
N THR A 175 -0.25 -28.16 6.61
CA THR A 175 0.70 -28.98 7.37
C THR A 175 0.26 -29.20 8.83
N LEU A 176 -0.78 -28.49 9.28
CA LEU A 176 -1.41 -28.65 10.60
C LEU A 176 -2.47 -29.76 10.60
#